data_1472480ab3f36cec06b30e107297a7bd
#
_entry.id   1472480ab3f36cec06b30e107297a7bd
#
_cell.length_a   1.000
_cell.length_b   1.000
_cell.length_c   1.000
_cell.angle_alpha   90.00
_cell.angle_beta   90.00
_cell.angle_gamma   90.00
#
_symmetry.space_group_name_H-M   'P 1'
#
loop_
_entity.id
_entity.type
_entity.pdbx_description
1 polymer ?
#
loop_
_entity_poly.entity_id
_entity_poly.type
_entity_poly.pdbx_seq_one_letter_code
_entity_poly.pdbx_strand_id
1 'polypeptide(L)'
;MKTLYQLLLDRWNQKTDTVLVTIVEGNGSIPRTTGAYMAVDKTGRIYGTIGGGNLEYQAVKKAMELTGTDAHFVEDFDLGTGENGGLGMVCGGNVKVLFYSVRVKDPAVGAFFKEALVTADEGKPYWLVLPFSEGLPQIRKEITEGRGHCRILEENGQKLYAEEFCYDGKVYVFGGGHLAQELVPVLSHLGFWCMVMDDREEYTDPALFPGVQETKTVDFTALSQILEVKPEDYLVVVTRGHRCDADVERFALRTPASYIGVVGSKRKTQYVREKLLNEGFTSEELDRVYAPIGIEIGSETPAEIAISIAAQLIQIRAEKTGLKRKNNEEKKRKYVTGSSYGS
;
A
#
# COMPACT_ATOMS: atom_id res chain seq x y z
N MET A 1 2.51 6.75 -1.41
CA MET A 1 3.52 7.83 -1.66
C MET A 1 2.95 9.03 -2.41
N LYS A 2 2.10 8.86 -3.41
CA LYS A 2 1.51 10.00 -4.15
C LYS A 2 0.91 11.07 -3.24
N THR A 3 0.12 10.70 -2.24
CA THR A 3 -0.46 11.65 -1.26
C THR A 3 0.61 12.42 -0.48
N LEU A 4 1.72 11.76 -0.12
CA LEU A 4 2.85 12.41 0.55
C LEU A 4 3.57 13.39 -0.38
N TYR A 5 3.84 12.99 -1.64
CA TYR A 5 4.48 13.90 -2.61
C TYR A 5 3.62 15.12 -2.91
N GLN A 6 2.29 14.92 -3.06
CA GLN A 6 1.36 16.04 -3.25
C GLN A 6 1.37 16.98 -2.05
N LEU A 7 1.30 16.44 -0.83
CA LEU A 7 1.40 17.24 0.39
C LEU A 7 2.71 18.06 0.43
N LEU A 8 3.85 17.42 0.16
CA LEU A 8 5.15 18.09 0.21
C LEU A 8 5.32 19.14 -0.90
N LEU A 9 4.75 18.90 -2.09
CA LEU A 9 4.71 19.88 -3.16
C LEU A 9 3.83 21.08 -2.80
N ASP A 10 2.66 20.84 -2.21
CA ASP A 10 1.75 21.91 -1.78
C ASP A 10 2.41 22.76 -0.69
N ARG A 11 3.09 22.14 0.28
CA ARG A 11 3.88 22.85 1.31
C ARG A 11 5.02 23.66 0.71
N TRP A 12 5.73 23.09 -0.26
CA TRP A 12 6.79 23.78 -0.98
C TRP A 12 6.23 25.00 -1.75
N ASN A 13 5.09 24.88 -2.44
CA ASN A 13 4.41 25.98 -3.13
C ASN A 13 3.98 27.09 -2.16
N GLN A 14 3.49 26.71 -0.98
CA GLN A 14 3.08 27.62 0.09
C GLN A 14 4.27 28.23 0.87
N LYS A 15 5.51 27.83 0.55
CA LYS A 15 6.73 28.24 1.29
C LYS A 15 6.65 27.88 2.78
N THR A 16 6.01 26.75 3.09
CA THR A 16 5.86 26.27 4.47
C THR A 16 6.91 25.20 4.75
N ASP A 17 7.82 25.50 5.65
CA ASP A 17 8.90 24.59 6.03
C ASP A 17 8.35 23.28 6.59
N THR A 18 8.86 22.19 6.08
CA THR A 18 8.42 20.83 6.42
C THR A 18 9.62 19.91 6.53
N VAL A 19 9.60 18.98 7.46
CA VAL A 19 10.61 17.94 7.63
C VAL A 19 9.96 16.60 7.33
N LEU A 20 10.53 15.87 6.37
CA LEU A 20 10.21 14.46 6.12
C LEU A 20 11.03 13.61 7.08
N VAL A 21 10.36 12.72 7.80
CA VAL A 21 10.97 11.81 8.78
C VAL A 21 10.68 10.40 8.36
N THR A 22 11.71 9.55 8.25
CA THR A 22 11.54 8.17 7.86
C THR A 22 12.46 7.22 8.62
N ILE A 23 11.98 6.00 8.92
CA ILE A 23 12.81 4.92 9.44
C ILE A 23 13.62 4.34 8.28
N VAL A 24 14.94 4.46 8.34
CA VAL A 24 15.86 3.98 7.30
C VAL A 24 16.49 2.63 7.63
N GLU A 25 16.56 2.28 8.92
CA GLU A 25 17.05 0.99 9.41
C GLU A 25 16.40 0.66 10.75
N GLY A 26 16.17 -0.62 11.01
CA GLY A 26 15.62 -1.05 12.29
C GLY A 26 16.01 -2.47 12.62
N ASN A 27 16.39 -2.70 13.89
CA ASN A 27 16.81 -4.00 14.41
C ASN A 27 16.01 -4.35 15.68
N GLY A 28 15.71 -5.64 15.85
CA GLY A 28 14.97 -6.14 17.00
C GLY A 28 13.46 -5.91 16.86
N SER A 29 12.77 -5.77 18.01
CA SER A 29 11.32 -5.50 18.04
C SER A 29 11.09 -4.00 17.91
N ILE A 30 10.58 -3.58 16.76
CA ILE A 30 10.32 -2.17 16.43
C ILE A 30 8.84 -1.93 16.11
N PRO A 31 8.28 -0.75 16.42
CA PRO A 31 6.85 -0.48 16.23
C PRO A 31 6.43 -0.38 14.76
N ARG A 32 7.33 0.02 13.88
CA ARG A 32 7.15 0.09 12.42
C ARG A 32 8.42 -0.35 11.71
N THR A 33 8.26 -0.89 10.52
CA THR A 33 9.36 -1.32 9.65
C THR A 33 10.02 -0.13 8.95
N THR A 34 11.21 -0.34 8.41
CA THR A 34 11.89 0.56 7.46
C THR A 34 10.90 1.00 6.37
N GLY A 35 10.97 2.26 5.95
CA GLY A 35 10.03 2.84 5.00
C GLY A 35 8.77 3.43 5.62
N ALA A 36 8.66 3.50 6.95
CA ALA A 36 7.61 4.27 7.59
C ALA A 36 7.94 5.76 7.54
N TYR A 37 6.97 6.57 7.09
CA TYR A 37 7.14 8.02 6.90
C TYR A 37 6.18 8.83 7.76
N MET A 38 6.64 10.00 8.19
CA MET A 38 5.80 11.10 8.64
C MET A 38 6.33 12.43 8.10
N ALA A 39 5.44 13.42 7.96
CA ALA A 39 5.80 14.80 7.67
C ALA A 39 5.45 15.67 8.89
N VAL A 40 6.34 16.58 9.23
CA VAL A 40 6.26 17.45 10.40
C VAL A 40 6.50 18.90 9.97
N ASP A 41 5.71 19.83 10.47
CA ASP A 41 5.97 21.25 10.39
C ASP A 41 6.08 21.88 11.81
N LYS A 42 6.17 23.19 11.90
CA LYS A 42 6.27 23.90 13.19
C LYS A 42 5.07 23.68 14.13
N THR A 43 3.95 23.15 13.65
CA THR A 43 2.75 22.85 14.43
C THR A 43 2.70 21.42 14.94
N GLY A 44 3.61 20.56 14.45
CA GLY A 44 3.69 19.15 14.78
C GLY A 44 3.56 18.24 13.55
N ARG A 45 3.16 17.00 13.78
CA ARG A 45 2.96 16.01 12.74
C ARG A 45 1.73 16.33 11.89
N ILE A 46 1.93 16.46 10.57
CA ILE A 46 0.87 16.78 9.59
C ILE A 46 0.49 15.61 8.70
N TYR A 47 1.32 14.53 8.67
CA TYR A 47 1.06 13.34 7.84
C TYR A 47 1.79 12.11 8.39
N GLY A 48 1.21 10.94 8.19
CA GLY A 48 1.86 9.65 8.41
C GLY A 48 2.20 9.32 9.86
N THR A 49 3.00 8.30 10.07
CA THR A 49 3.48 7.85 11.40
C THR A 49 4.69 6.94 11.26
N ILE A 50 5.65 7.04 12.16
CA ILE A 50 6.80 6.14 12.28
C ILE A 50 6.62 5.09 13.39
N GLY A 51 5.41 4.95 13.95
CA GLY A 51 5.06 3.88 14.88
C GLY A 51 4.46 4.32 16.21
N GLY A 52 4.28 5.61 16.43
CA GLY A 52 3.69 6.15 17.67
C GLY A 52 4.60 6.07 18.90
N GLY A 53 4.01 6.29 20.06
CA GLY A 53 4.72 6.22 21.34
C GLY A 53 5.84 7.26 21.50
N ASN A 54 6.82 6.95 22.38
CA ASN A 54 7.89 7.88 22.71
C ASN A 54 8.84 8.14 21.53
N LEU A 55 9.08 7.15 20.66
CA LEU A 55 9.87 7.32 19.43
C LEU A 55 9.30 8.46 18.57
N GLU A 56 8.02 8.39 18.25
CA GLU A 56 7.37 9.38 17.39
C GLU A 56 7.33 10.75 18.08
N TYR A 57 7.06 10.80 19.38
CA TYR A 57 7.06 12.04 20.15
C TYR A 57 8.43 12.75 20.09
N GLN A 58 9.53 12.03 20.33
CA GLN A 58 10.88 12.60 20.27
C GLN A 58 11.25 13.02 18.84
N ALA A 59 10.91 12.19 17.86
CA ALA A 59 11.17 12.50 16.45
C ALA A 59 10.35 13.72 15.97
N VAL A 60 9.10 13.88 16.39
CA VAL A 60 8.30 15.08 16.08
C VAL A 60 8.94 16.33 16.71
N LYS A 61 9.33 16.26 18.00
CA LYS A 61 10.00 17.38 18.67
C LYS A 61 11.28 17.79 17.94
N LYS A 62 12.11 16.82 17.59
CA LYS A 62 13.35 17.05 16.84
C LYS A 62 13.08 17.65 15.46
N ALA A 63 12.11 17.12 14.73
CA ALA A 63 11.73 17.63 13.41
C ALA A 63 11.20 19.07 13.47
N MET A 64 10.44 19.43 14.52
CA MET A 64 9.98 20.81 14.72
C MET A 64 11.16 21.79 14.93
N GLU A 65 12.22 21.38 15.63
CA GLU A 65 13.45 22.18 15.80
C GLU A 65 14.21 22.40 14.49
N LEU A 66 14.03 21.50 13.51
CA LEU A 66 14.67 21.56 12.19
C LEU A 66 13.88 22.36 11.16
N THR A 67 12.64 22.73 11.44
CA THR A 67 11.85 23.54 10.51
C THR A 67 12.54 24.89 10.27
N GLY A 68 12.67 25.26 8.98
CA GLY A 68 13.38 26.48 8.57
C GLY A 68 14.90 26.32 8.45
N THR A 69 15.43 25.12 8.68
CA THR A 69 16.83 24.78 8.39
C THR A 69 16.96 23.99 7.10
N ASP A 70 18.17 23.86 6.57
CA ASP A 70 18.49 22.99 5.43
C ASP A 70 19.16 21.67 5.88
N ALA A 71 18.99 21.30 7.16
CA ALA A 71 19.67 20.15 7.73
C ALA A 71 19.04 18.81 7.32
N HIS A 72 19.91 17.87 6.99
CA HIS A 72 19.56 16.46 6.80
C HIS A 72 20.52 15.64 7.64
N PHE A 73 20.03 14.70 8.41
CA PHE A 73 20.87 13.76 9.17
C PHE A 73 20.09 12.51 9.58
N VAL A 74 20.83 11.52 10.01
CA VAL A 74 20.29 10.29 10.60
C VAL A 74 20.60 10.27 12.08
N GLU A 75 19.61 9.95 12.90
CA GLU A 75 19.73 9.78 14.35
C GLU A 75 19.37 8.35 14.75
N ASP A 76 20.16 7.80 15.67
CA ASP A 76 19.90 6.48 16.25
C ASP A 76 19.03 6.63 17.51
N PHE A 77 17.94 5.84 17.58
CA PHE A 77 17.06 5.75 18.72
C PHE A 77 17.10 4.36 19.33
N ASP A 78 17.53 4.27 20.60
CA ASP A 78 17.39 3.08 21.41
C ASP A 78 16.00 3.02 22.02
N LEU A 79 15.21 1.99 21.69
CA LEU A 79 13.86 1.80 22.18
C LEU A 79 13.79 1.06 23.52
N GLY A 80 14.93 0.65 24.07
CA GLY A 80 15.03 -0.16 25.29
C GLY A 80 14.45 0.49 26.54
N THR A 81 14.51 -0.22 27.67
CA THR A 81 13.78 0.07 28.93
C THR A 81 14.26 1.31 29.70
N GLY A 82 15.19 2.09 29.17
CA GLY A 82 15.59 3.38 29.76
C GLY A 82 16.70 3.30 30.84
N GLU A 83 17.09 2.14 31.32
CA GLU A 83 18.16 1.97 32.31
C GLU A 83 19.56 2.44 31.81
N ASN A 84 19.73 2.50 30.47
CA ASN A 84 20.94 2.99 29.80
C ASN A 84 20.66 4.15 28.83
N GLY A 85 19.61 4.97 29.07
CA GLY A 85 19.28 6.12 28.20
C GLY A 85 18.30 5.80 27.06
N GLY A 86 17.73 4.60 27.01
CA GLY A 86 16.72 4.22 26.04
C GLY A 86 15.38 4.92 26.24
N LEU A 87 14.51 4.88 25.23
CA LEU A 87 13.21 5.59 25.21
C LEU A 87 12.14 4.97 26.13
N GLY A 88 12.45 3.94 26.91
CA GLY A 88 11.53 3.31 27.85
C GLY A 88 10.38 2.56 27.15
N MET A 89 10.59 2.06 25.94
CA MET A 89 9.59 1.31 25.20
C MET A 89 9.75 -0.21 25.42
N VAL A 90 8.63 -0.90 25.53
CA VAL A 90 8.60 -2.37 25.70
C VAL A 90 9.19 -3.10 24.48
N CYS A 91 9.27 -2.44 23.33
CA CYS A 91 9.73 -3.05 22.08
C CYS A 91 11.23 -3.40 22.06
N GLY A 92 12.10 -2.69 22.77
CA GLY A 92 13.49 -3.08 23.03
C GLY A 92 14.41 -3.21 21.80
N GLY A 93 14.09 -2.56 20.69
CA GLY A 93 14.90 -2.53 19.47
C GLY A 93 15.63 -1.21 19.27
N ASN A 94 16.39 -1.10 18.17
CA ASN A 94 17.05 0.13 17.75
C ASN A 94 16.54 0.54 16.37
N VAL A 95 16.34 1.86 16.14
CA VAL A 95 15.96 2.39 14.84
C VAL A 95 16.84 3.56 14.46
N LYS A 96 17.19 3.65 13.17
CA LYS A 96 17.77 4.84 12.56
C LYS A 96 16.69 5.63 11.84
N VAL A 97 16.58 6.89 12.19
CA VAL A 97 15.58 7.81 11.64
C VAL A 97 16.30 8.90 10.85
N LEU A 98 15.95 9.01 9.57
CA LEU A 98 16.38 10.10 8.70
C LEU A 98 15.42 11.29 8.90
N PHE A 99 15.99 12.45 9.16
CA PHE A 99 15.34 13.75 9.13
C PHE A 99 15.78 14.48 7.87
N TYR A 100 14.84 14.75 6.98
CA TYR A 100 15.09 15.40 5.70
C TYR A 100 14.30 16.72 5.65
N SER A 101 14.97 17.88 5.78
CA SER A 101 14.33 19.19 5.64
C SER A 101 13.99 19.47 4.17
N VAL A 102 12.73 19.79 3.92
CA VAL A 102 12.23 20.18 2.59
C VAL A 102 12.60 21.64 2.34
N ARG A 103 13.61 21.87 1.50
CA ARG A 103 14.13 23.21 1.19
C ARG A 103 13.13 23.97 0.31
N VAL A 104 12.22 24.72 0.94
CA VAL A 104 11.14 25.44 0.23
C VAL A 104 11.62 26.57 -0.66
N LYS A 105 12.88 27.02 -0.50
CA LYS A 105 13.52 28.05 -1.36
C LYS A 105 14.27 27.46 -2.54
N ASP A 106 14.52 26.15 -2.55
CA ASP A 106 15.27 25.46 -3.61
C ASP A 106 14.34 25.03 -4.74
N PRO A 107 14.44 25.60 -5.96
CA PRO A 107 13.61 25.20 -7.09
C PRO A 107 13.76 23.73 -7.47
N ALA A 108 14.94 23.13 -7.24
CA ALA A 108 15.19 21.74 -7.58
C ALA A 108 14.36 20.77 -6.72
N VAL A 109 14.06 21.12 -5.46
CA VAL A 109 13.18 20.34 -4.59
C VAL A 109 11.74 20.37 -5.11
N GLY A 110 11.25 21.52 -5.57
CA GLY A 110 9.93 21.61 -6.20
C GLY A 110 9.85 20.83 -7.51
N ALA A 111 10.89 20.84 -8.33
CA ALA A 111 10.99 20.06 -9.56
C ALA A 111 10.97 18.55 -9.24
N PHE A 112 11.72 18.12 -8.21
CA PHE A 112 11.73 16.75 -7.74
C PHE A 112 10.32 16.25 -7.36
N PHE A 113 9.54 16.99 -6.56
CA PHE A 113 8.20 16.54 -6.18
C PHE A 113 7.25 16.46 -7.36
N LYS A 114 7.37 17.34 -8.35
CA LYS A 114 6.61 17.26 -9.60
C LYS A 114 6.97 16.00 -10.38
N GLU A 115 8.26 15.70 -10.53
CA GLU A 115 8.74 14.48 -11.17
C GLU A 115 8.27 13.23 -10.43
N ALA A 116 8.37 13.22 -9.09
CA ALA A 116 7.93 12.12 -8.25
C ALA A 116 6.43 11.81 -8.40
N LEU A 117 5.59 12.84 -8.55
CA LEU A 117 4.16 12.68 -8.82
C LEU A 117 3.91 12.07 -10.19
N VAL A 118 4.56 12.56 -11.24
CA VAL A 118 4.45 12.03 -12.61
C VAL A 118 4.90 10.57 -12.63
N THR A 119 6.05 10.26 -12.04
CA THR A 119 6.59 8.90 -11.98
C THR A 119 5.66 7.95 -11.22
N ALA A 120 5.08 8.41 -10.10
CA ALA A 120 4.11 7.61 -9.35
C ALA A 120 2.82 7.33 -10.15
N ASP A 121 2.45 8.19 -11.10
CA ASP A 121 1.30 8.01 -11.98
C ASP A 121 1.57 7.10 -13.19
N GLU A 122 2.84 6.93 -13.59
CA GLU A 122 3.20 6.04 -14.71
C GLU A 122 2.91 4.56 -14.42
N GLY A 123 2.75 4.19 -13.17
CA GLY A 123 2.49 2.81 -12.76
C GLY A 123 3.65 1.85 -13.08
N LYS A 124 4.88 2.35 -12.97
CA LYS A 124 6.11 1.55 -13.10
C LYS A 124 6.89 1.57 -11.80
N PRO A 125 7.68 0.54 -11.50
CA PRO A 125 8.59 0.56 -10.35
C PRO A 125 9.58 1.72 -10.45
N TYR A 126 9.87 2.34 -9.33
CA TYR A 126 10.89 3.38 -9.21
C TYR A 126 11.50 3.38 -7.80
N TRP A 127 12.65 3.99 -7.66
CA TRP A 127 13.35 4.17 -6.39
C TRP A 127 13.32 5.63 -5.97
N LEU A 128 12.84 5.90 -4.75
CA LEU A 128 13.08 7.14 -4.05
C LEU A 128 14.43 7.05 -3.36
N VAL A 129 15.32 8.01 -3.61
CA VAL A 129 16.63 8.07 -2.97
C VAL A 129 16.75 9.38 -2.19
N LEU A 130 17.03 9.26 -0.89
CA LEU A 130 17.19 10.39 0.03
C LEU A 130 18.64 10.40 0.58
N PRO A 131 19.35 11.52 0.50
CA PRO A 131 20.69 11.63 1.11
C PRO A 131 20.61 11.70 2.63
N PHE A 132 21.61 11.10 3.31
CA PHE A 132 21.74 11.18 4.78
C PHE A 132 22.28 12.52 5.26
N SER A 133 22.94 13.25 4.38
CA SER A 133 23.52 14.56 4.64
C SER A 133 23.13 15.54 3.55
N GLU A 134 24.06 16.32 3.05
CA GLU A 134 23.79 17.26 1.95
C GLU A 134 23.40 16.57 0.65
N GLY A 135 22.50 17.18 -0.12
CA GLY A 135 22.07 16.69 -1.42
C GLY A 135 20.58 16.86 -1.67
N LEU A 136 20.18 16.55 -2.90
CA LEU A 136 18.80 16.57 -3.34
C LEU A 136 18.22 15.14 -3.33
N PRO A 137 16.93 15.00 -3.09
CA PRO A 137 16.23 13.73 -3.28
C PRO A 137 16.24 13.37 -4.77
N GLN A 138 16.21 12.09 -5.11
CA GLN A 138 16.25 11.61 -6.48
C GLN A 138 15.20 10.54 -6.73
N ILE A 139 14.70 10.47 -7.95
CA ILE A 139 13.97 9.31 -8.48
C ILE A 139 14.91 8.54 -9.40
N ARG A 140 15.03 7.23 -9.17
CA ARG A 140 15.82 6.34 -10.02
C ARG A 140 14.94 5.21 -10.54
N LYS A 141 15.16 4.78 -11.78
CA LYS A 141 14.42 3.67 -12.40
C LYS A 141 14.90 2.32 -11.87
N GLU A 142 16.19 2.20 -11.62
CA GLU A 142 16.83 0.96 -11.17
C GLU A 142 17.94 1.24 -10.16
N ILE A 143 18.11 0.31 -9.22
CA ILE A 143 19.28 0.22 -8.35
C ILE A 143 19.73 -1.24 -8.38
N THR A 144 20.91 -1.48 -8.90
CA THR A 144 21.47 -2.84 -9.07
C THR A 144 22.17 -3.38 -7.82
N GLU A 145 22.60 -2.49 -6.92
CA GLU A 145 23.34 -2.84 -5.70
C GLU A 145 22.41 -3.20 -4.55
N GLY A 146 22.77 -4.24 -3.80
CA GLY A 146 22.06 -4.68 -2.59
C GLY A 146 20.84 -5.55 -2.87
N ARG A 147 20.11 -5.91 -1.81
CA ARG A 147 18.89 -6.73 -1.86
C ARG A 147 17.78 -6.09 -1.01
N GLY A 148 16.52 -6.33 -1.38
CA GLY A 148 15.33 -5.81 -0.67
C GLY A 148 14.87 -4.46 -1.19
N HIS A 149 13.64 -4.08 -0.79
CA HIS A 149 12.96 -2.85 -1.23
C HIS A 149 13.47 -1.59 -0.53
N CYS A 150 14.15 -1.72 0.61
CA CYS A 150 14.79 -0.61 1.32
C CYS A 150 16.28 -0.93 1.45
N ARG A 151 17.13 0.04 1.10
CA ARG A 151 18.58 -0.14 1.07
C ARG A 151 19.29 1.12 1.56
N ILE A 152 20.46 0.91 2.16
CA ILE A 152 21.44 1.99 2.37
C ILE A 152 22.51 1.80 1.30
N LEU A 153 22.70 2.83 0.49
CA LEU A 153 23.73 2.89 -0.56
C LEU A 153 24.89 3.74 -0.06
N GLU A 154 26.07 3.50 -0.59
CA GLU A 154 27.26 4.32 -0.35
C GLU A 154 27.83 4.76 -1.70
N GLU A 155 27.69 6.01 -2.04
CA GLU A 155 28.11 6.60 -3.32
C GLU A 155 28.95 7.85 -3.05
N ASN A 156 30.13 7.92 -3.64
CA ASN A 156 31.06 9.06 -3.49
C ASN A 156 31.34 9.45 -2.01
N GLY A 157 31.38 8.46 -1.11
CA GLY A 157 31.58 8.69 0.32
C GLY A 157 30.35 9.22 1.06
N GLN A 158 29.19 9.29 0.42
CA GLN A 158 27.91 9.67 1.03
C GLN A 158 27.00 8.46 1.19
N LYS A 159 26.28 8.40 2.30
CA LYS A 159 25.21 7.42 2.51
C LYS A 159 23.88 7.97 2.03
N LEU A 160 23.16 7.10 1.33
CA LEU A 160 21.85 7.39 0.76
C LEU A 160 20.86 6.32 1.24
N TYR A 161 19.65 6.71 1.59
CA TYR A 161 18.55 5.80 1.75
C TYR A 161 17.83 5.63 0.42
N ALA A 162 17.63 4.42 -0.01
CA ALA A 162 16.88 4.09 -1.22
C ALA A 162 15.72 3.17 -0.89
N GLU A 163 14.54 3.52 -1.37
CA GLU A 163 13.33 2.71 -1.23
C GLU A 163 12.64 2.52 -2.56
N GLU A 164 12.35 1.26 -2.86
CA GLU A 164 11.65 0.86 -4.07
C GLU A 164 10.13 1.01 -3.88
N PHE A 165 9.52 1.77 -4.77
CA PHE A 165 8.08 1.85 -4.90
C PHE A 165 7.67 1.07 -6.15
N CYS A 166 7.01 -0.05 -5.91
CA CYS A 166 6.40 -0.83 -6.98
C CYS A 166 5.01 -0.26 -7.28
N TYR A 167 4.61 -0.39 -8.52
CA TYR A 167 3.23 -0.19 -8.89
C TYR A 167 2.38 -1.28 -8.23
N ASP A 168 1.49 -0.86 -7.34
CA ASP A 168 0.66 -1.80 -6.57
C ASP A 168 -0.45 -2.45 -7.41
N GLY A 169 -0.59 -2.06 -8.68
CA GLY A 169 -1.68 -2.46 -9.56
C GLY A 169 -2.96 -1.67 -9.32
N LYS A 170 -3.86 -1.72 -10.31
CA LYS A 170 -5.21 -1.17 -10.22
C LYS A 170 -6.17 -2.25 -9.75
N VAL A 171 -7.16 -1.86 -8.97
CA VAL A 171 -8.29 -2.70 -8.63
C VAL A 171 -9.44 -2.37 -9.57
N TYR A 172 -9.72 -3.24 -10.51
CA TYR A 172 -10.88 -3.16 -11.39
C TYR A 172 -12.06 -3.86 -10.71
N VAL A 173 -13.08 -3.10 -10.37
CA VAL A 173 -14.31 -3.60 -9.73
C VAL A 173 -15.41 -3.69 -10.77
N PHE A 174 -15.78 -4.90 -11.13
CA PHE A 174 -16.86 -5.17 -12.09
C PHE A 174 -18.18 -5.35 -11.34
N GLY A 175 -19.08 -4.39 -11.49
CA GLY A 175 -20.33 -4.25 -10.77
C GLY A 175 -20.32 -3.11 -9.77
N GLY A 176 -21.22 -2.11 -9.94
CA GLY A 176 -21.35 -0.92 -9.10
C GLY A 176 -22.44 -1.02 -8.01
N GLY A 177 -22.88 -2.24 -7.67
CA GLY A 177 -23.92 -2.49 -6.67
C GLY A 177 -23.49 -2.19 -5.24
N HIS A 178 -24.38 -2.50 -4.27
CA HIS A 178 -24.18 -2.18 -2.85
C HIS A 178 -22.83 -2.64 -2.27
N LEU A 179 -22.35 -3.84 -2.68
CA LEU A 179 -21.05 -4.33 -2.20
C LEU A 179 -19.88 -3.48 -2.72
N ALA A 180 -19.91 -3.05 -3.97
CA ALA A 180 -18.89 -2.16 -4.52
C ALA A 180 -18.90 -0.79 -3.84
N GLN A 181 -20.08 -0.27 -3.48
CA GLN A 181 -20.24 1.01 -2.78
C GLN A 181 -19.64 0.95 -1.37
N GLU A 182 -19.65 -0.20 -0.70
CA GLU A 182 -18.97 -0.42 0.58
C GLU A 182 -17.47 -0.70 0.40
N LEU A 183 -17.10 -1.45 -0.63
CA LEU A 183 -15.71 -1.90 -0.85
C LEU A 183 -14.79 -0.78 -1.31
N VAL A 184 -15.22 0.04 -2.27
CA VAL A 184 -14.35 1.04 -2.92
C VAL A 184 -13.85 2.10 -1.93
N PRO A 185 -14.67 2.67 -1.02
CA PRO A 185 -14.17 3.59 0.00
C PRO A 185 -13.11 2.96 0.91
N VAL A 186 -13.29 1.70 1.30
CA VAL A 186 -12.31 0.96 2.11
C VAL A 186 -10.99 0.78 1.35
N LEU A 187 -11.04 0.35 0.08
CA LEU A 187 -9.86 0.17 -0.74
C LEU A 187 -9.13 1.49 -1.01
N SER A 188 -9.87 2.57 -1.29
CA SER A 188 -9.30 3.91 -1.45
C SER A 188 -8.61 4.39 -0.18
N HIS A 189 -9.22 4.18 0.99
CA HIS A 189 -8.60 4.49 2.28
C HIS A 189 -7.31 3.71 2.51
N LEU A 190 -7.23 2.48 2.02
CA LEU A 190 -6.04 1.62 2.07
C LEU A 190 -5.00 1.95 0.98
N GLY A 191 -5.26 2.96 0.14
CA GLY A 191 -4.36 3.43 -0.91
C GLY A 191 -4.39 2.63 -2.20
N PHE A 192 -5.39 1.78 -2.42
CA PHE A 192 -5.59 1.13 -3.72
C PHE A 192 -6.18 2.14 -4.72
N TRP A 193 -5.72 2.06 -5.98
CA TRP A 193 -6.32 2.75 -7.10
C TRP A 193 -7.50 1.93 -7.62
N CYS A 194 -8.71 2.48 -7.58
CA CYS A 194 -9.94 1.75 -7.92
C CYS A 194 -10.62 2.32 -9.16
N MET A 195 -11.04 1.43 -10.06
CA MET A 195 -11.93 1.72 -11.17
C MET A 195 -13.18 0.85 -11.06
N VAL A 196 -14.35 1.47 -11.07
CA VAL A 196 -15.64 0.76 -11.05
C VAL A 196 -16.22 0.71 -12.44
N MET A 197 -16.71 -0.45 -12.85
CA MET A 197 -17.36 -0.69 -14.13
C MET A 197 -18.70 -1.42 -13.92
N ASP A 198 -19.75 -0.94 -14.56
CA ASP A 198 -21.06 -1.60 -14.59
C ASP A 198 -21.67 -1.48 -16.01
N ASP A 199 -22.59 -2.36 -16.36
CA ASP A 199 -23.34 -2.30 -17.62
C ASP A 199 -24.51 -1.29 -17.59
N ARG A 200 -24.71 -0.64 -16.45
CA ARG A 200 -25.80 0.32 -16.20
C ARG A 200 -25.22 1.64 -15.75
N GLU A 201 -25.63 2.73 -16.39
CA GLU A 201 -25.12 4.08 -16.13
C GLU A 201 -25.37 4.55 -14.69
N GLU A 202 -26.55 4.24 -14.11
CA GLU A 202 -26.93 4.60 -12.75
C GLU A 202 -26.02 3.98 -11.66
N TYR A 203 -25.25 2.94 -11.99
CA TYR A 203 -24.28 2.28 -11.08
C TYR A 203 -22.82 2.66 -11.38
N THR A 204 -22.60 3.66 -12.22
CA THR A 204 -21.27 4.20 -12.50
C THR A 204 -21.15 5.69 -12.13
N ASP A 205 -22.12 6.24 -11.38
CA ASP A 205 -22.02 7.59 -10.83
C ASP A 205 -20.87 7.63 -9.79
N PRO A 206 -19.82 8.45 -9.99
CA PRO A 206 -18.72 8.57 -9.04
C PRO A 206 -19.14 8.95 -7.61
N ALA A 207 -20.29 9.62 -7.46
CA ALA A 207 -20.82 10.01 -6.15
C ALA A 207 -21.18 8.80 -5.27
N LEU A 208 -21.41 7.62 -5.86
CA LEU A 208 -21.68 6.37 -5.14
C LEU A 208 -20.41 5.76 -4.51
N PHE A 209 -19.21 6.20 -4.92
CA PHE A 209 -17.93 5.56 -4.58
C PHE A 209 -16.93 6.58 -4.04
N PRO A 210 -17.06 7.07 -2.81
CA PRO A 210 -16.12 8.02 -2.23
C PRO A 210 -14.66 7.55 -2.38
N GLY A 211 -13.83 8.37 -3.02
CA GLY A 211 -12.42 8.07 -3.24
C GLY A 211 -12.11 7.22 -4.48
N VAL A 212 -13.10 6.85 -5.30
CA VAL A 212 -12.86 6.20 -6.59
C VAL A 212 -12.02 7.10 -7.51
N GLN A 213 -11.12 6.50 -8.29
CA GLN A 213 -10.33 7.26 -9.25
C GLN A 213 -10.98 7.33 -10.63
N GLU A 214 -11.73 6.28 -11.00
CA GLU A 214 -12.41 6.22 -12.30
C GLU A 214 -13.67 5.36 -12.20
N THR A 215 -14.71 5.76 -12.94
CA THR A 215 -15.91 4.93 -13.17
C THR A 215 -16.21 4.87 -14.66
N LYS A 216 -16.78 3.77 -15.14
CA LYS A 216 -17.09 3.62 -16.55
C LYS A 216 -18.28 2.70 -16.79
N THR A 217 -19.23 3.13 -17.60
CA THR A 217 -20.28 2.24 -18.12
C THR A 217 -19.73 1.45 -19.30
N VAL A 218 -19.87 0.11 -19.25
CA VAL A 218 -19.23 -0.80 -20.19
C VAL A 218 -20.15 -1.97 -20.57
N ASP A 219 -19.93 -2.52 -21.75
CA ASP A 219 -20.44 -3.86 -22.07
C ASP A 219 -19.41 -4.91 -21.60
N PHE A 220 -19.78 -5.77 -20.66
CA PHE A 220 -18.92 -6.80 -20.12
C PHE A 220 -18.46 -7.85 -21.17
N THR A 221 -19.13 -7.92 -22.32
CA THR A 221 -18.69 -8.78 -23.43
C THR A 221 -17.57 -8.16 -24.26
N ALA A 222 -17.33 -6.87 -24.13
CA ALA A 222 -16.35 -6.10 -24.91
C ALA A 222 -15.10 -5.65 -24.10
N LEU A 223 -14.89 -6.18 -22.88
CA LEU A 223 -13.83 -5.75 -21.97
C LEU A 223 -12.42 -5.78 -22.58
N SER A 224 -12.12 -6.78 -23.40
CA SER A 224 -10.83 -6.93 -24.08
C SER A 224 -10.49 -5.80 -25.06
N GLN A 225 -11.48 -5.02 -25.48
CA GLN A 225 -11.30 -3.89 -26.40
C GLN A 225 -11.02 -2.58 -25.66
N ILE A 226 -11.31 -2.53 -24.36
CA ILE A 226 -11.32 -1.30 -23.58
C ILE A 226 -10.38 -1.32 -22.36
N LEU A 227 -9.89 -2.50 -21.97
CA LEU A 227 -9.01 -2.69 -20.83
C LEU A 227 -7.72 -3.38 -21.21
N GLU A 228 -6.61 -2.76 -20.84
CA GLU A 228 -5.30 -3.38 -20.80
C GLU A 228 -4.96 -3.69 -19.35
N VAL A 229 -5.01 -4.96 -18.98
CA VAL A 229 -4.75 -5.43 -17.61
C VAL A 229 -3.29 -5.83 -17.49
N LYS A 230 -2.62 -5.33 -16.47
CA LYS A 230 -1.20 -5.62 -16.19
C LYS A 230 -1.06 -6.77 -15.17
N PRO A 231 0.14 -7.40 -15.09
CA PRO A 231 0.40 -8.47 -14.13
C PRO A 231 0.20 -8.06 -12.66
N GLU A 232 0.31 -6.78 -12.35
CA GLU A 232 0.15 -6.25 -11.00
C GLU A 232 -1.32 -6.00 -10.61
N ASP A 233 -2.22 -5.98 -11.59
CA ASP A 233 -3.61 -5.59 -11.39
C ASP A 233 -4.45 -6.66 -10.69
N TYR A 234 -5.56 -6.20 -10.09
CA TYR A 234 -6.53 -6.99 -9.36
C TYR A 234 -7.90 -6.87 -10.03
N LEU A 235 -8.54 -7.99 -10.27
CA LEU A 235 -9.88 -8.05 -10.85
C LEU A 235 -10.87 -8.54 -9.79
N VAL A 236 -11.85 -7.72 -9.46
CA VAL A 236 -12.86 -7.98 -8.43
C VAL A 236 -14.22 -8.02 -9.09
N VAL A 237 -14.84 -9.21 -9.15
CA VAL A 237 -16.11 -9.47 -9.83
C VAL A 237 -17.23 -9.52 -8.80
N VAL A 238 -18.05 -8.48 -8.80
CA VAL A 238 -19.20 -8.29 -7.89
C VAL A 238 -20.48 -7.93 -8.66
N THR A 239 -20.60 -8.48 -9.88
CA THR A 239 -21.72 -8.16 -10.78
C THR A 239 -23.03 -8.74 -10.29
N ARG A 240 -24.13 -8.29 -10.89
CA ARG A 240 -25.44 -8.89 -10.68
C ARG A 240 -25.59 -10.18 -11.50
N GLY A 241 -25.64 -11.31 -10.83
CA GLY A 241 -26.06 -12.57 -11.46
C GLY A 241 -24.94 -13.28 -12.27
N HIS A 242 -25.16 -14.55 -12.44
CA HIS A 242 -24.18 -15.52 -12.97
C HIS A 242 -23.81 -15.32 -14.45
N ARG A 243 -24.61 -14.55 -15.23
CA ARG A 243 -24.35 -14.32 -16.65
C ARG A 243 -23.23 -13.30 -16.83
N CYS A 244 -23.37 -12.14 -16.17
CA CYS A 244 -22.34 -11.10 -16.19
C CYS A 244 -21.03 -11.59 -15.54
N ASP A 245 -21.13 -12.35 -14.43
CA ASP A 245 -19.94 -12.93 -13.81
C ASP A 245 -19.15 -13.81 -14.79
N ALA A 246 -19.84 -14.71 -15.52
CA ALA A 246 -19.17 -15.58 -16.48
C ALA A 246 -18.51 -14.81 -17.64
N ASP A 247 -19.10 -13.71 -18.10
CA ASP A 247 -18.51 -12.87 -19.14
C ASP A 247 -17.24 -12.17 -18.63
N VAL A 248 -17.29 -11.63 -17.43
CA VAL A 248 -16.12 -11.00 -16.78
C VAL A 248 -15.05 -12.04 -16.43
N GLU A 249 -15.42 -13.22 -15.90
CA GLU A 249 -14.47 -14.28 -15.59
C GLU A 249 -13.74 -14.79 -16.83
N ARG A 250 -14.44 -14.95 -17.97
CA ARG A 250 -13.81 -15.30 -19.27
C ARG A 250 -12.75 -14.29 -19.70
N PHE A 251 -13.06 -13.01 -19.54
CA PHE A 251 -12.09 -11.94 -19.80
C PHE A 251 -10.92 -12.03 -18.81
N ALA A 252 -11.21 -12.10 -17.51
CA ALA A 252 -10.23 -12.09 -16.43
C ALA A 252 -9.19 -13.23 -16.58
N LEU A 253 -9.64 -14.44 -16.88
CA LEU A 253 -8.80 -15.63 -17.06
C LEU A 253 -7.79 -15.50 -18.22
N ARG A 254 -8.11 -14.67 -19.23
CA ARG A 254 -7.22 -14.40 -20.38
C ARG A 254 -6.22 -13.26 -20.11
N THR A 255 -6.30 -12.64 -18.95
CA THR A 255 -5.40 -11.55 -18.54
C THR A 255 -4.24 -12.06 -17.68
N PRO A 256 -3.14 -11.30 -17.60
CA PRO A 256 -2.04 -11.61 -16.70
C PRO A 256 -2.29 -11.17 -15.25
N ALA A 257 -3.49 -10.71 -14.89
CA ALA A 257 -3.81 -10.18 -13.56
C ALA A 257 -3.30 -11.09 -12.43
N SER A 258 -2.72 -10.48 -11.41
CA SER A 258 -2.20 -11.22 -10.25
C SER A 258 -3.29 -11.76 -9.33
N TYR A 259 -4.49 -11.20 -9.43
CA TYR A 259 -5.62 -11.58 -8.59
C TYR A 259 -6.92 -11.50 -9.38
N ILE A 260 -7.72 -12.54 -9.27
CA ILE A 260 -9.08 -12.61 -9.80
C ILE A 260 -9.97 -13.10 -8.66
N GLY A 261 -10.82 -12.23 -8.12
CA GLY A 261 -11.75 -12.59 -7.06
C GLY A 261 -13.20 -12.45 -7.50
N VAL A 262 -14.03 -13.45 -7.19
CA VAL A 262 -15.42 -13.51 -7.63
C VAL A 262 -16.37 -13.70 -6.46
N VAL A 263 -17.37 -12.82 -6.34
CA VAL A 263 -18.44 -12.95 -5.36
C VAL A 263 -19.43 -14.02 -5.78
N GLY A 264 -19.70 -14.94 -4.88
CA GLY A 264 -20.74 -15.93 -5.11
C GLY A 264 -20.81 -16.97 -4.02
N SER A 265 -21.99 -17.60 -3.86
CA SER A 265 -22.09 -18.82 -3.06
C SER A 265 -21.29 -19.95 -3.67
N LYS A 266 -20.86 -20.92 -2.88
CA LYS A 266 -20.16 -22.13 -3.34
C LYS A 266 -20.88 -22.81 -4.51
N ARG A 267 -22.22 -22.86 -4.47
CA ARG A 267 -23.04 -23.42 -5.56
C ARG A 267 -22.94 -22.60 -6.87
N LYS A 268 -22.98 -21.28 -6.74
CA LYS A 268 -22.89 -20.37 -7.91
C LYS A 268 -21.51 -20.45 -8.54
N THR A 269 -20.45 -20.42 -7.75
CA THR A 269 -19.08 -20.49 -8.23
C THR A 269 -18.78 -21.84 -8.91
N GLN A 270 -19.29 -22.94 -8.34
CA GLN A 270 -19.18 -24.26 -8.94
C GLN A 270 -19.86 -24.31 -10.32
N TYR A 271 -21.09 -23.78 -10.43
CA TYR A 271 -21.81 -23.73 -11.70
C TYR A 271 -21.05 -22.95 -12.79
N VAL A 272 -20.49 -21.79 -12.44
CA VAL A 272 -19.69 -20.99 -13.40
C VAL A 272 -18.41 -21.72 -13.77
N ARG A 273 -17.73 -22.35 -12.80
CA ARG A 273 -16.54 -23.17 -13.06
C ARG A 273 -16.81 -24.31 -14.06
N GLU A 274 -17.88 -25.06 -13.86
CA GLU A 274 -18.27 -26.16 -14.79
C GLU A 274 -18.58 -25.61 -16.19
N LYS A 275 -19.23 -24.48 -16.29
CA LYS A 275 -19.51 -23.82 -17.57
C LYS A 275 -18.21 -23.45 -18.30
N LEU A 276 -17.25 -22.84 -17.60
CA LEU A 276 -15.96 -22.41 -18.17
C LEU A 276 -15.10 -23.62 -18.57
N LEU A 277 -15.13 -24.73 -17.81
CA LEU A 277 -14.50 -25.99 -18.20
C LEU A 277 -15.07 -26.51 -19.55
N ASN A 278 -16.39 -26.47 -19.70
CA ASN A 278 -17.05 -26.88 -20.95
C ASN A 278 -16.75 -25.92 -22.12
N GLU A 279 -16.34 -24.69 -21.85
CA GLU A 279 -15.89 -23.71 -22.84
C GLU A 279 -14.39 -23.86 -23.20
N GLY A 280 -13.68 -24.80 -22.56
CA GLY A 280 -12.30 -25.19 -22.89
C GLY A 280 -11.22 -24.53 -21.99
N PHE A 281 -11.59 -23.86 -20.90
CA PHE A 281 -10.61 -23.44 -19.89
C PHE A 281 -10.10 -24.65 -19.10
N THR A 282 -8.83 -24.65 -18.75
CA THR A 282 -8.23 -25.72 -17.96
C THR A 282 -8.50 -25.53 -16.44
N SER A 283 -8.37 -26.59 -15.67
CA SER A 283 -8.49 -26.51 -14.21
C SER A 283 -7.45 -25.57 -13.61
N GLU A 284 -6.22 -25.57 -14.13
CA GLU A 284 -5.13 -24.70 -13.68
C GLU A 284 -5.44 -23.22 -13.92
N GLU A 285 -6.05 -22.87 -15.06
CA GLU A 285 -6.49 -21.49 -15.30
C GLU A 285 -7.57 -21.08 -14.31
N LEU A 286 -8.53 -21.95 -14.03
CA LEU A 286 -9.64 -21.70 -13.11
C LEU A 286 -9.20 -21.67 -11.65
N ASP A 287 -8.10 -22.32 -11.27
CA ASP A 287 -7.52 -22.28 -9.92
C ASP A 287 -6.87 -20.93 -9.57
N ARG A 288 -6.73 -20.04 -10.56
CA ARG A 288 -6.35 -18.63 -10.33
C ARG A 288 -7.47 -17.79 -9.71
N VAL A 289 -8.71 -18.29 -9.73
CA VAL A 289 -9.88 -17.55 -9.27
C VAL A 289 -10.13 -17.81 -7.80
N TYR A 290 -10.12 -16.76 -7.00
CA TYR A 290 -10.55 -16.77 -5.60
C TYR A 290 -12.09 -16.69 -5.53
N ALA A 291 -12.74 -17.83 -5.38
CA ALA A 291 -14.21 -17.93 -5.32
C ALA A 291 -14.65 -18.97 -4.27
N PRO A 292 -15.36 -18.56 -3.23
CA PRO A 292 -15.78 -17.19 -2.90
C PRO A 292 -14.63 -16.23 -2.62
N ILE A 293 -14.77 -14.96 -3.07
CA ILE A 293 -13.82 -13.88 -2.78
C ILE A 293 -13.80 -13.54 -1.28
N GLY A 294 -12.63 -13.10 -0.79
CA GLY A 294 -12.45 -12.68 0.60
C GLY A 294 -11.87 -13.76 1.50
N ILE A 295 -11.43 -13.38 2.68
CA ILE A 295 -11.02 -14.30 3.74
C ILE A 295 -12.22 -14.66 4.61
N GLU A 296 -12.22 -15.86 5.17
CA GLU A 296 -13.34 -16.34 5.99
C GLU A 296 -13.31 -15.67 7.38
N ILE A 297 -14.23 -14.73 7.60
CA ILE A 297 -14.39 -13.97 8.85
C ILE A 297 -15.82 -14.04 9.40
N GLY A 298 -16.70 -14.88 8.80
CA GLY A 298 -18.11 -14.92 9.15
C GLY A 298 -18.92 -13.71 8.70
N SER A 299 -18.50 -13.05 7.60
CA SER A 299 -19.17 -11.85 7.06
C SER A 299 -20.52 -12.17 6.44
N GLU A 300 -21.55 -11.36 6.77
CA GLU A 300 -22.92 -11.49 6.26
C GLU A 300 -23.38 -10.24 5.50
N THR A 301 -23.06 -9.05 6.03
CA THR A 301 -23.48 -7.77 5.42
C THR A 301 -22.51 -7.33 4.30
N PRO A 302 -22.98 -6.49 3.33
CA PRO A 302 -22.09 -5.93 2.32
C PRO A 302 -20.85 -5.23 2.89
N ALA A 303 -20.98 -4.50 3.98
CA ALA A 303 -19.87 -3.83 4.65
C ALA A 303 -18.86 -4.84 5.24
N GLU A 304 -19.30 -5.91 5.88
CA GLU A 304 -18.44 -6.96 6.41
C GLU A 304 -17.74 -7.74 5.28
N ILE A 305 -18.46 -8.04 4.19
CA ILE A 305 -17.90 -8.68 2.99
C ILE A 305 -16.84 -7.77 2.37
N ALA A 306 -17.06 -6.47 2.32
CA ALA A 306 -16.07 -5.50 1.85
C ALA A 306 -14.78 -5.55 2.68
N ILE A 307 -14.87 -5.67 4.01
CA ILE A 307 -13.70 -5.84 4.89
C ILE A 307 -12.99 -7.18 4.62
N SER A 308 -13.74 -8.27 4.44
CA SER A 308 -13.19 -9.58 4.09
C SER A 308 -12.39 -9.53 2.77
N ILE A 309 -12.94 -8.90 1.74
CA ILE A 309 -12.27 -8.72 0.43
C ILE A 309 -11.04 -7.83 0.58
N ALA A 310 -11.16 -6.69 1.26
CA ALA A 310 -10.05 -5.78 1.48
C ALA A 310 -8.88 -6.45 2.22
N ALA A 311 -9.17 -7.29 3.22
CA ALA A 311 -8.17 -8.07 3.95
C ALA A 311 -7.44 -9.07 3.03
N GLN A 312 -8.15 -9.75 2.12
CA GLN A 312 -7.54 -10.64 1.14
C GLN A 312 -6.64 -9.86 0.16
N LEU A 313 -7.09 -8.71 -0.33
CA LEU A 313 -6.26 -7.87 -1.22
C LEU A 313 -5.00 -7.35 -0.52
N ILE A 314 -5.06 -7.00 0.77
CA ILE A 314 -3.88 -6.66 1.59
C ILE A 314 -2.91 -7.84 1.66
N GLN A 315 -3.43 -9.07 1.86
CA GLN A 315 -2.60 -10.28 1.91
C GLN A 315 -1.89 -10.51 0.58
N ILE A 316 -2.60 -10.45 -0.55
CA ILE A 316 -2.03 -10.62 -1.89
C ILE A 316 -0.97 -9.54 -2.17
N ARG A 317 -1.25 -8.28 -1.82
CA ARG A 317 -0.28 -7.18 -1.95
C ARG A 317 1.00 -7.44 -1.15
N ALA A 318 0.87 -7.92 0.07
CA ALA A 318 2.02 -8.23 0.92
C ALA A 318 2.85 -9.42 0.38
N GLU A 319 2.22 -10.40 -0.25
CA GLU A 319 2.89 -11.53 -0.89
C GLU A 319 3.69 -11.08 -2.12
N LYS A 320 3.12 -10.20 -2.96
CA LYS A 320 3.80 -9.62 -4.12
C LYS A 320 5.04 -8.80 -3.75
N THR A 321 4.94 -7.99 -2.72
CA THR A 321 6.03 -7.10 -2.28
C THR A 321 7.11 -7.81 -1.47
N GLY A 322 7.04 -9.15 -1.34
CA GLY A 322 8.03 -9.92 -0.57
C GLY A 322 8.02 -9.62 0.93
N LEU A 323 7.03 -8.85 1.41
CA LEU A 323 6.75 -8.63 2.83
C LEU A 323 6.19 -9.90 3.47
N LYS A 324 6.86 -11.05 3.26
CA LYS A 324 6.57 -12.26 4.01
C LYS A 324 6.83 -11.94 5.48
N ARG A 325 5.76 -11.70 6.23
CA ARG A 325 5.83 -11.75 7.68
C ARG A 325 6.42 -13.11 8.04
N LYS A 326 7.55 -13.12 8.73
CA LYS A 326 8.07 -14.34 9.40
C LYS A 326 6.89 -15.01 10.06
N ASN A 327 6.64 -16.26 9.69
CA ASN A 327 5.45 -17.02 10.01
C ASN A 327 5.04 -16.87 11.48
N ASN A 328 3.80 -16.51 11.70
CA ASN A 328 3.13 -16.45 12.99
C ASN A 328 2.97 -17.84 13.69
N GLU A 329 3.52 -18.91 13.15
CA GLU A 329 3.49 -20.23 13.78
C GLU A 329 4.30 -20.30 15.08
N GLU A 330 5.38 -19.55 15.21
CA GLU A 330 6.09 -19.43 16.49
C GLU A 330 5.35 -18.59 17.54
N LYS A 331 4.51 -17.62 17.12
CA LYS A 331 3.74 -16.81 18.07
C LYS A 331 2.54 -17.54 18.63
N LYS A 332 1.87 -18.42 17.89
CA LYS A 332 0.76 -19.24 18.41
C LYS A 332 1.22 -20.22 19.51
N ARG A 333 2.45 -20.71 19.47
CA ARG A 333 2.97 -21.62 20.51
C ARG A 333 3.26 -20.93 21.85
N LYS A 334 3.60 -19.63 21.88
CA LYS A 334 3.95 -18.92 23.13
C LYS A 334 2.74 -18.48 23.98
N TYR A 335 1.56 -18.29 23.38
CA TYR A 335 0.35 -17.91 24.13
C TYR A 335 -0.46 -19.10 24.67
N VAL A 336 -0.23 -20.31 24.16
CA VAL A 336 -0.95 -21.53 24.58
C VAL A 336 -0.26 -22.26 25.76
N THR A 337 0.99 -21.95 26.07
CA THR A 337 1.74 -22.64 27.16
C THR A 337 1.80 -21.88 28.49
N GLY A 338 1.01 -20.80 28.65
CA GLY A 338 1.05 -19.91 29.81
C GLY A 338 -0.12 -20.01 30.79
N SER A 339 -0.91 -21.13 30.85
CA SER A 339 -1.90 -21.31 31.89
C SER A 339 -1.80 -22.67 32.55
N SER A 340 -0.86 -22.79 33.48
CA SER A 340 -0.98 -23.74 34.61
C SER A 340 -0.88 -22.91 35.88
N TYR A 341 -2.00 -22.38 36.33
CA TYR A 341 -2.18 -22.04 37.74
C TYR A 341 -2.44 -23.33 38.46
N GLY A 342 -1.43 -23.77 39.21
CA GLY A 342 -1.56 -24.82 40.20
C GLY A 342 -2.39 -24.34 41.38
N SER A 343 -3.22 -25.22 41.83
CA SER A 343 -3.98 -25.24 43.08
C SER A 343 -3.15 -24.94 44.31
#